data_da935664ce0de607138a7e2e6db9d387
#
_entry.id   da935664ce0de607138a7e2e6db9d387
#
_cell.length_a   1.000
_cell.length_b   1.000
_cell.length_c   1.000
_cell.angle_alpha   90.00
_cell.angle_beta   90.00
_cell.angle_gamma   90.00
#
_symmetry.space_group_name_H-M   'P 1'
#
loop_
_entity.id
_entity.type
_entity.pdbx_description
1 polymer ?
#
loop_
_entity_poly.entity_id
_entity_poly.type
_entity_poly.pdbx_seq_one_letter_code
_entity_poly.pdbx_strand_id
1 'polypeptide(L)'
;MKLFLKLLLILVSTALFAQTQPVKKNHFQTFGNVIKTSFNTIPNDFVYLGKEFSDDWKKTGYYAAGILGLIATDKITTKAWQDYVEPNIDYRLPNIRPGFLNGTKNTWLIGENAYLTYPIIGLYAGSLLANNEKGQYVGVNAFKAIAYSTLITQVALKSIFSRNRPESPLNTTTKGAPFTNNHWDFFNGREETIIFSNPKGTALPSMHVTTYFALAKVLQMEFDNYWVPYGLMTVVFFSNVVGHQHWTSDKVVGALVGTLIGRSIVRSSWKARGILDTSKKGRLSLNYVPRISSEFTGLRIVGTF
;
A
#
# COMPACT_ATOMS: atom_id res chain seq x y z
N MET A 1 -18.82 13.19 9.34
CA MET A 1 -18.18 13.31 10.67
C MET A 1 -18.58 12.19 11.65
N LYS A 2 -19.87 11.97 11.92
CA LYS A 2 -20.33 10.93 12.87
C LYS A 2 -19.91 9.48 12.49
N LEU A 3 -19.93 9.12 11.19
CA LEU A 3 -19.54 7.78 10.73
C LEU A 3 -18.02 7.56 10.85
N PHE A 4 -17.23 8.57 10.53
CA PHE A 4 -15.78 8.54 10.68
C PHE A 4 -15.35 8.35 12.14
N LEU A 5 -15.99 9.08 13.07
CA LEU A 5 -15.74 8.95 14.50
C LEU A 5 -16.08 7.53 14.99
N LYS A 6 -17.15 6.92 14.47
CA LYS A 6 -17.53 5.54 14.78
C LYS A 6 -16.51 4.53 14.23
N LEU A 7 -16.03 4.70 12.99
CA LEU A 7 -14.97 3.86 12.41
C LEU A 7 -13.64 4.01 13.16
N LEU A 8 -13.29 5.21 13.57
CA LEU A 8 -12.12 5.48 14.40
C LEU A 8 -12.25 4.81 15.78
N LEU A 9 -13.43 4.89 16.42
CA LEU A 9 -13.72 4.23 17.69
C LEU A 9 -13.67 2.70 17.57
N ILE A 10 -14.13 2.11 16.46
CA ILE A 10 -14.05 0.66 16.21
C ILE A 10 -12.58 0.22 16.04
N LEU A 11 -11.78 0.98 15.30
CA LEU A 11 -10.34 0.70 15.13
C LEU A 11 -9.58 0.81 16.48
N VAL A 12 -9.89 1.80 17.28
CA VAL A 12 -9.30 1.99 18.61
C VAL A 12 -9.78 0.90 19.59
N SER A 13 -11.06 0.53 19.56
CA SER A 13 -11.60 -0.52 20.45
C SER A 13 -11.03 -1.90 20.14
N THR A 14 -10.85 -2.27 18.87
CA THR A 14 -10.23 -3.56 18.51
C THR A 14 -8.76 -3.65 18.96
N ALA A 15 -8.05 -2.52 19.00
CA ALA A 15 -6.68 -2.47 19.53
C ALA A 15 -6.63 -2.65 21.09
N LEU A 16 -7.69 -2.28 21.79
CA LEU A 16 -7.76 -2.37 23.26
C LEU A 16 -8.15 -3.77 23.77
N PHE A 17 -8.86 -4.58 23.00
CA PHE A 17 -9.35 -5.90 23.42
C PHE A 17 -8.33 -7.06 23.23
N ALA A 18 -7.16 -6.82 22.64
CA ALA A 18 -6.13 -7.84 22.42
C ALA A 18 -5.16 -8.01 23.61
N GLN A 19 -5.63 -7.85 24.86
CA GLN A 19 -4.77 -7.93 26.04
C GLN A 19 -4.80 -9.33 26.69
N THR A 20 -3.77 -10.14 26.39
CA THR A 20 -3.26 -11.12 27.36
C THR A 20 -2.19 -10.42 28.20
N GLN A 21 -2.33 -10.45 29.51
CA GLN A 21 -1.45 -9.71 30.44
C GLN A 21 -0.05 -10.37 30.54
N PRO A 22 1.02 -9.72 30.06
CA PRO A 22 2.37 -10.04 30.47
C PRO A 22 2.87 -9.05 31.55
N VAL A 23 3.96 -9.42 32.22
CA VAL A 23 4.69 -8.60 33.19
C VAL A 23 4.69 -7.12 32.79
N LYS A 24 4.23 -6.27 33.75
CA LYS A 24 4.04 -4.82 33.53
C LYS A 24 5.38 -4.12 33.31
N LYS A 25 5.86 -4.13 32.05
CA LYS A 25 7.04 -3.34 31.64
C LYS A 25 6.75 -1.85 31.86
N ASN A 26 7.75 -1.07 32.29
CA ASN A 26 7.65 0.38 32.37
C ASN A 26 7.41 0.95 30.95
N HIS A 27 6.58 1.99 30.82
CA HIS A 27 6.25 2.66 29.55
C HIS A 27 7.51 3.03 28.74
N PHE A 28 8.51 3.62 29.38
CA PHE A 28 9.78 3.98 28.73
C PHE A 28 10.56 2.76 28.23
N GLN A 29 10.54 1.65 28.96
CA GLN A 29 11.19 0.42 28.54
C GLN A 29 10.47 -0.22 27.36
N THR A 30 9.13 -0.25 27.37
CA THR A 30 8.34 -0.75 26.22
C THR A 30 8.62 0.09 24.98
N PHE A 31 8.48 1.42 25.09
CA PHE A 31 8.76 2.35 23.99
C PHE A 31 10.19 2.18 23.46
N GLY A 32 11.19 2.22 24.34
CA GLY A 32 12.61 2.08 23.96
C GLY A 32 12.90 0.76 23.24
N ASN A 33 12.33 -0.35 23.72
CA ASN A 33 12.46 -1.66 23.09
C ASN A 33 11.79 -1.70 21.71
N VAL A 34 10.58 -1.17 21.56
CA VAL A 34 9.88 -1.10 20.29
C VAL A 34 10.68 -0.30 19.27
N ILE A 35 11.12 0.90 19.65
CA ILE A 35 11.91 1.76 18.75
C ILE A 35 13.22 1.08 18.36
N LYS A 36 14.01 0.60 19.33
CA LYS A 36 15.29 -0.09 19.08
C LYS A 36 15.10 -1.28 18.14
N THR A 37 14.14 -2.16 18.43
CA THR A 37 13.85 -3.33 17.61
C THR A 37 13.43 -2.93 16.22
N SER A 38 12.54 -1.95 16.10
CA SER A 38 12.03 -1.49 14.78
C SER A 38 13.13 -0.86 13.92
N PHE A 39 14.07 -0.12 14.49
CA PHE A 39 15.24 0.38 13.76
C PHE A 39 16.18 -0.74 13.34
N ASN A 40 16.46 -1.68 14.24
CA ASN A 40 17.34 -2.82 13.95
C ASN A 40 16.77 -3.75 12.86
N THR A 41 15.46 -3.73 12.61
CA THR A 41 14.86 -4.54 11.54
C THR A 41 14.97 -3.90 10.16
N ILE A 42 15.34 -2.62 10.04
CA ILE A 42 15.39 -1.91 8.74
C ILE A 42 16.19 -2.67 7.67
N PRO A 43 17.42 -3.15 7.91
CA PRO A 43 18.15 -3.93 6.90
C PRO A 43 17.40 -5.22 6.51
N ASN A 44 16.80 -5.90 7.49
CA ASN A 44 16.07 -7.13 7.26
C ASN A 44 14.76 -6.90 6.48
N ASP A 45 14.12 -5.74 6.63
CA ASP A 45 12.94 -5.37 5.86
C ASP A 45 13.25 -5.42 4.36
N PHE A 46 14.38 -4.84 3.94
CA PHE A 46 14.84 -4.87 2.55
C PHE A 46 15.33 -6.25 2.10
N VAL A 47 15.98 -7.02 2.99
CA VAL A 47 16.34 -8.42 2.70
C VAL A 47 15.09 -9.25 2.45
N TYR A 48 14.05 -9.14 3.28
CA TYR A 48 12.79 -9.84 3.04
C TYR A 48 12.09 -9.37 1.77
N LEU A 49 12.15 -8.07 1.45
CA LEU A 49 11.61 -7.55 0.19
C LEU A 49 12.36 -8.14 -1.01
N GLY A 50 13.68 -8.20 -0.97
CA GLY A 50 14.49 -8.83 -2.02
C GLY A 50 14.15 -10.32 -2.20
N LYS A 51 13.96 -11.05 -1.11
CA LYS A 51 13.55 -12.47 -1.12
C LYS A 51 12.20 -12.72 -1.77
N GLU A 52 11.26 -11.79 -1.72
CA GLU A 52 9.96 -11.93 -2.44
C GLU A 52 10.15 -12.08 -3.95
N PHE A 53 11.29 -11.64 -4.48
CA PHE A 53 11.64 -11.75 -5.90
C PHE A 53 12.67 -12.85 -6.16
N SER A 54 13.61 -13.10 -5.25
CA SER A 54 14.73 -14.04 -5.47
C SER A 54 14.44 -15.47 -5.06
N ASP A 55 13.58 -15.71 -4.06
CA ASP A 55 13.33 -17.06 -3.54
C ASP A 55 12.49 -17.91 -4.50
N ASP A 56 11.74 -17.30 -5.44
CA ASP A 56 10.94 -18.01 -6.44
C ASP A 56 10.96 -17.28 -7.79
N TRP A 57 11.90 -17.64 -8.63
CA TRP A 57 12.09 -17.08 -9.98
C TRP A 57 10.89 -17.33 -10.91
N LYS A 58 10.16 -18.43 -10.72
CA LYS A 58 8.94 -18.71 -11.52
C LYS A 58 7.86 -17.70 -11.17
N LYS A 59 7.64 -17.47 -9.88
CA LYS A 59 6.69 -16.46 -9.38
C LYS A 59 7.07 -15.06 -9.87
N THR A 60 8.34 -14.71 -9.81
CA THR A 60 8.86 -13.43 -10.31
C THR A 60 8.65 -13.29 -11.81
N GLY A 61 8.88 -14.36 -12.57
CA GLY A 61 8.58 -14.41 -14.00
C GLY A 61 7.10 -14.20 -14.30
N TYR A 62 6.19 -14.79 -13.52
CA TYR A 62 4.75 -14.54 -13.65
C TYR A 62 4.37 -13.10 -13.33
N TYR A 63 4.98 -12.50 -12.33
CA TYR A 63 4.76 -11.07 -12.05
C TYR A 63 5.22 -10.20 -13.22
N ALA A 64 6.41 -10.44 -13.75
CA ALA A 64 6.93 -9.70 -14.89
C ALA A 64 6.05 -9.86 -16.12
N ALA A 65 5.67 -11.08 -16.48
CA ALA A 65 4.79 -11.36 -17.61
C ALA A 65 3.41 -10.72 -17.43
N GLY A 66 2.84 -10.82 -16.24
CA GLY A 66 1.56 -10.18 -15.91
C GLY A 66 1.61 -8.65 -16.02
N ILE A 67 2.67 -8.03 -15.53
CA ILE A 67 2.89 -6.57 -15.63
C ILE A 67 3.02 -6.16 -17.10
N LEU A 68 3.81 -6.87 -17.89
CA LEU A 68 3.96 -6.58 -19.33
C LEU A 68 2.63 -6.74 -20.08
N GLY A 69 1.86 -7.78 -19.75
CA GLY A 69 0.53 -7.98 -20.32
C GLY A 69 -0.45 -6.85 -19.96
N LEU A 70 -0.41 -6.38 -18.70
CA LEU A 70 -1.20 -5.22 -18.27
C LEU A 70 -0.78 -3.95 -18.99
N ILE A 71 0.51 -3.68 -19.14
CA ILE A 71 1.02 -2.52 -19.88
C ILE A 71 0.55 -2.61 -21.35
N ALA A 72 0.66 -3.77 -21.99
CA ALA A 72 0.22 -3.95 -23.36
C ALA A 72 -1.28 -3.68 -23.58
N THR A 73 -2.10 -3.89 -22.54
CA THR A 73 -3.54 -3.64 -22.58
C THR A 73 -3.96 -2.30 -21.99
N ASP A 74 -3.04 -1.49 -21.50
CA ASP A 74 -3.33 -0.26 -20.74
C ASP A 74 -4.22 0.74 -21.49
N LYS A 75 -4.03 0.87 -22.79
CA LYS A 75 -4.85 1.80 -23.57
C LYS A 75 -6.33 1.42 -23.51
N ILE A 76 -6.63 0.13 -23.59
CA ILE A 76 -8.01 -0.40 -23.54
C ILE A 76 -8.54 -0.34 -22.11
N THR A 77 -7.76 -0.84 -21.15
CA THR A 77 -8.18 -0.96 -19.74
C THR A 77 -8.29 0.41 -19.07
N THR A 78 -7.41 1.35 -19.40
CA THR A 78 -7.48 2.72 -18.84
C THR A 78 -8.64 3.49 -19.48
N LYS A 79 -8.88 3.31 -20.79
CA LYS A 79 -10.07 3.92 -21.40
C LYS A 79 -11.35 3.36 -20.79
N ALA A 80 -11.46 2.06 -20.62
CA ALA A 80 -12.62 1.46 -19.95
C ALA A 80 -12.78 1.96 -18.49
N TRP A 81 -11.68 2.16 -17.77
CA TRP A 81 -11.70 2.78 -16.45
C TRP A 81 -12.27 4.19 -16.47
N GLN A 82 -11.80 5.04 -17.39
CA GLN A 82 -12.28 6.41 -17.55
C GLN A 82 -13.74 6.48 -18.01
N ASP A 83 -14.17 5.57 -18.89
CA ASP A 83 -15.52 5.58 -19.46
C ASP A 83 -16.57 4.97 -18.52
N TYR A 84 -16.20 3.92 -17.73
CA TYR A 84 -17.18 3.13 -16.98
C TYR A 84 -16.99 3.17 -15.47
N VAL A 85 -15.79 3.46 -14.93
CA VAL A 85 -15.55 3.47 -13.50
C VAL A 85 -15.62 4.88 -12.94
N GLU A 86 -14.83 5.79 -13.51
CA GLU A 86 -14.74 7.18 -13.02
C GLU A 86 -16.09 7.91 -12.99
N PRO A 87 -16.96 7.83 -14.03
CA PRO A 87 -18.24 8.53 -14.01
C PRO A 87 -19.26 7.98 -13.01
N ASN A 88 -19.11 6.71 -12.60
CA ASN A 88 -20.01 6.05 -11.67
C ASN A 88 -19.58 6.17 -10.20
N ILE A 89 -18.41 6.74 -9.94
CA ILE A 89 -17.89 6.94 -8.59
C ILE A 89 -17.68 8.43 -8.36
N ASP A 90 -18.73 9.08 -7.94
CA ASP A 90 -18.73 10.53 -7.65
C ASP A 90 -18.95 10.78 -6.16
N TYR A 91 -17.96 10.43 -5.35
CA TYR A 91 -17.95 10.90 -3.99
C TYR A 91 -16.56 11.42 -3.59
N ARG A 92 -16.54 12.39 -2.70
CA ARG A 92 -15.32 12.93 -2.12
C ARG A 92 -15.40 12.91 -0.61
N LEU A 93 -14.36 12.39 0.02
CA LEU A 93 -14.23 12.55 1.46
C LEU A 93 -14.02 14.03 1.79
N PRO A 94 -14.64 14.53 2.88
CA PRO A 94 -14.40 15.89 3.34
C PRO A 94 -12.91 16.17 3.51
N ASN A 95 -12.45 17.33 3.06
CA ASN A 95 -11.04 17.70 3.19
C ASN A 95 -10.69 17.91 4.66
N ILE A 96 -9.80 17.08 5.20
CA ILE A 96 -9.26 17.26 6.55
C ILE A 96 -8.09 18.23 6.47
N ARG A 97 -8.26 19.40 7.08
CA ARG A 97 -7.19 20.40 7.22
C ARG A 97 -7.26 21.03 8.60
N PRO A 98 -6.53 20.48 9.59
CA PRO A 98 -6.46 21.12 10.92
C PRO A 98 -5.86 22.51 10.84
N GLY A 99 -6.38 23.45 11.65
CA GLY A 99 -5.95 24.84 11.62
C GLY A 99 -4.46 25.04 11.88
N PHE A 100 -3.83 24.22 12.73
CA PHE A 100 -2.41 24.26 13.00
C PHE A 100 -1.52 23.80 11.82
N LEU A 101 -2.12 23.20 10.79
CA LEU A 101 -1.46 22.80 9.54
C LEU A 101 -1.79 23.76 8.37
N ASN A 102 -2.36 24.93 8.66
CA ASN A 102 -2.58 25.93 7.62
C ASN A 102 -1.24 26.32 6.99
N GLY A 103 -1.20 26.27 5.64
CA GLY A 103 0.02 26.53 4.88
C GLY A 103 0.89 25.29 4.58
N THR A 104 0.68 24.16 5.23
CA THR A 104 1.40 22.94 4.83
C THR A 104 0.96 22.46 3.45
N LYS A 105 1.92 21.99 2.66
CA LYS A 105 1.70 21.31 1.38
C LYS A 105 1.81 19.78 1.50
N ASN A 106 2.01 19.26 2.71
CA ASN A 106 2.20 17.84 2.92
C ASN A 106 0.87 17.10 2.77
N THR A 107 0.70 16.43 1.64
CA THR A 107 -0.52 15.70 1.28
C THR A 107 -0.84 14.49 2.18
N TRP A 108 0.11 14.02 3.00
CA TRP A 108 -0.13 12.97 3.99
C TRP A 108 -0.78 13.47 5.28
N LEU A 109 -0.67 14.76 5.56
CA LEU A 109 -1.26 15.38 6.76
C LEU A 109 -2.56 16.13 6.47
N ILE A 110 -2.87 16.36 5.20
CA ILE A 110 -4.07 17.08 4.77
C ILE A 110 -4.76 16.34 3.62
N GLY A 111 -6.03 16.65 3.37
CA GLY A 111 -6.80 16.04 2.29
C GLY A 111 -7.20 14.59 2.59
N GLU A 112 -7.33 13.81 1.54
CA GLU A 112 -7.80 12.41 1.60
C GLU A 112 -6.83 11.47 2.33
N ASN A 113 -5.52 11.67 2.20
CA ASN A 113 -4.54 10.83 2.89
C ASN A 113 -4.57 11.00 4.41
N ALA A 114 -5.08 12.10 4.90
CA ALA A 114 -5.27 12.33 6.34
C ALA A 114 -6.20 11.27 6.98
N TYR A 115 -7.14 10.71 6.20
CA TYR A 115 -8.00 9.60 6.65
C TYR A 115 -7.23 8.30 6.91
N LEU A 116 -6.03 8.18 6.43
CA LEU A 116 -5.12 7.06 6.70
C LEU A 116 -4.11 7.42 7.78
N THR A 117 -3.52 8.60 7.67
CA THR A 117 -2.43 9.03 8.54
C THR A 117 -2.91 9.28 9.97
N TYR A 118 -4.03 9.96 10.19
CA TYR A 118 -4.53 10.23 11.53
C TYR A 118 -4.97 8.99 12.30
N PRO A 119 -5.66 8.00 11.74
CA PRO A 119 -5.90 6.73 12.43
C PRO A 119 -4.60 6.02 12.85
N ILE A 120 -3.55 6.06 12.02
CA ILE A 120 -2.25 5.46 12.35
C ILE A 120 -1.57 6.23 13.50
N ILE A 121 -1.59 7.56 13.45
CA ILE A 121 -1.09 8.40 14.54
C ILE A 121 -1.87 8.12 15.82
N GLY A 122 -3.20 8.05 15.73
CA GLY A 122 -4.08 7.76 16.86
C GLY A 122 -3.84 6.36 17.45
N LEU A 123 -3.66 5.35 16.59
CA LEU A 123 -3.30 3.99 17.01
C LEU A 123 -1.97 3.97 17.76
N TYR A 124 -0.95 4.63 17.22
CA TYR A 124 0.36 4.69 17.84
C TYR A 124 0.33 5.44 19.17
N ALA A 125 -0.25 6.65 19.20
CA ALA A 125 -0.37 7.45 20.41
C ALA A 125 -1.21 6.75 21.50
N GLY A 126 -2.36 6.17 21.14
CA GLY A 126 -3.18 5.39 22.04
C GLY A 126 -2.44 4.17 22.60
N SER A 127 -1.62 3.52 21.76
CA SER A 127 -0.80 2.37 22.19
C SER A 127 0.33 2.78 23.13
N LEU A 128 0.90 3.97 22.96
CA LEU A 128 1.86 4.54 23.90
C LEU A 128 1.21 4.80 25.27
N LEU A 129 0.06 5.47 25.28
CA LEU A 129 -0.68 5.77 26.51
C LEU A 129 -1.14 4.52 27.24
N ALA A 130 -1.58 3.51 26.51
CA ALA A 130 -2.02 2.22 27.07
C ALA A 130 -0.87 1.26 27.38
N ASN A 131 0.38 1.61 27.13
CA ASN A 131 1.55 0.73 27.21
C ASN A 131 1.36 -0.58 26.42
N ASN A 132 0.69 -0.51 25.28
CA ASN A 132 0.41 -1.66 24.41
C ASN A 132 1.56 -1.87 23.43
N GLU A 133 2.45 -2.82 23.75
CA GLU A 133 3.64 -3.11 22.94
C GLU A 133 3.29 -3.52 21.50
N LYS A 134 2.25 -4.35 21.30
CA LYS A 134 1.80 -4.76 19.96
C LYS A 134 1.35 -3.57 19.13
N GLY A 135 0.50 -2.72 19.67
CA GLY A 135 0.00 -1.54 18.97
C GLY A 135 1.11 -0.55 18.60
N GLN A 136 2.14 -0.42 19.47
CA GLN A 136 3.32 0.39 19.16
C GLN A 136 4.10 -0.17 17.98
N TYR A 137 4.33 -1.50 17.90
CA TYR A 137 4.94 -2.13 16.72
C TYR A 137 4.11 -1.93 15.47
N VAL A 138 2.79 -2.08 15.55
CA VAL A 138 1.89 -1.85 14.40
C VAL A 138 2.00 -0.42 13.90
N GLY A 139 1.99 0.57 14.80
CA GLY A 139 2.14 1.97 14.44
C GLY A 139 3.47 2.26 13.75
N VAL A 140 4.58 1.78 14.31
CA VAL A 140 5.91 1.95 13.70
C VAL A 140 6.01 1.24 12.34
N ASN A 141 5.48 0.01 12.22
CA ASN A 141 5.45 -0.71 10.94
C ASN A 141 4.62 0.02 9.88
N ALA A 142 3.52 0.65 10.28
CA ALA A 142 2.71 1.49 9.38
C ALA A 142 3.47 2.75 8.93
N PHE A 143 4.20 3.44 9.82
CA PHE A 143 5.06 4.56 9.42
C PHE A 143 6.18 4.12 8.48
N LYS A 144 6.82 2.96 8.71
CA LYS A 144 7.78 2.37 7.77
C LYS A 144 7.14 2.11 6.41
N ALA A 145 5.90 1.59 6.38
CA ALA A 145 5.18 1.34 5.13
C ALA A 145 5.00 2.60 4.29
N ILE A 146 4.65 3.74 4.91
CA ILE A 146 4.57 5.04 4.23
C ILE A 146 5.95 5.46 3.72
N ALA A 147 6.98 5.42 4.58
CA ALA A 147 8.32 5.86 4.23
C ALA A 147 8.93 5.00 3.10
N TYR A 148 8.83 3.68 3.18
CA TYR A 148 9.37 2.77 2.16
C TYR A 148 8.59 2.85 0.85
N SER A 149 7.26 2.99 0.91
CA SER A 149 6.46 3.23 -0.29
C SER A 149 6.92 4.49 -1.01
N THR A 150 7.15 5.58 -0.28
CA THR A 150 7.66 6.82 -0.86
C THR A 150 9.07 6.64 -1.42
N LEU A 151 10.00 6.05 -0.66
CA LEU A 151 11.37 5.85 -1.11
C LEU A 151 11.43 4.95 -2.35
N ILE A 152 10.77 3.80 -2.32
CA ILE A 152 10.83 2.82 -3.40
C ILE A 152 10.11 3.35 -4.64
N THR A 153 8.92 3.95 -4.50
CA THR A 153 8.18 4.41 -5.66
C THR A 153 8.66 5.75 -6.20
N GLN A 154 8.77 6.78 -5.35
CA GLN A 154 9.10 8.13 -5.81
C GLN A 154 10.57 8.27 -6.18
N VAL A 155 11.47 7.69 -5.37
CA VAL A 155 12.91 7.87 -5.59
C VAL A 155 13.46 6.81 -6.54
N ALA A 156 13.16 5.52 -6.33
CA ALA A 156 13.74 4.46 -7.15
C ALA A 156 12.93 4.21 -8.44
N LEU A 157 11.73 3.65 -8.32
CA LEU A 157 11.03 3.11 -9.49
C LEU A 157 10.61 4.18 -10.50
N LYS A 158 10.08 5.31 -10.05
CA LYS A 158 9.70 6.38 -10.96
C LYS A 158 10.91 7.03 -11.65
N SER A 159 12.07 7.07 -11.00
CA SER A 159 13.29 7.56 -11.64
C SER A 159 13.83 6.59 -12.67
N ILE A 160 13.66 5.28 -12.47
CA ILE A 160 14.06 4.26 -13.44
C ILE A 160 13.11 4.26 -14.63
N PHE A 161 11.81 4.17 -14.40
CA PHE A 161 10.84 3.99 -15.47
C PHE A 161 10.44 5.28 -16.17
N SER A 162 10.40 6.39 -15.46
CA SER A 162 10.03 7.73 -15.97
C SER A 162 8.88 7.73 -16.97
N ARG A 163 7.80 7.01 -16.64
CA ARG A 163 6.62 6.85 -17.49
C ARG A 163 5.71 8.07 -17.39
N ASN A 164 5.25 8.59 -18.50
CA ASN A 164 4.26 9.65 -18.54
C ASN A 164 2.85 9.15 -18.21
N ARG A 165 2.01 10.05 -17.69
CA ARG A 165 0.63 9.76 -17.28
C ARG A 165 -0.32 9.68 -18.48
N PRO A 166 -1.42 8.91 -18.37
CA PRO A 166 -2.43 8.92 -19.42
C PRO A 166 -3.11 10.28 -19.51
N GLU A 167 -3.50 10.65 -20.71
CA GLU A 167 -4.47 11.73 -20.94
C GLU A 167 -5.83 11.36 -20.32
N SER A 168 -6.58 12.37 -19.91
CA SER A 168 -7.95 12.17 -19.43
C SER A 168 -8.87 13.22 -20.08
N PRO A 169 -9.78 12.78 -20.95
CA PRO A 169 -9.99 11.43 -21.49
C PRO A 169 -8.89 10.99 -22.47
N LEU A 170 -8.67 9.68 -22.60
CA LEU A 170 -7.78 9.10 -23.62
C LEU A 170 -8.34 9.35 -25.03
N ASN A 171 -7.42 9.46 -26.00
CA ASN A 171 -7.71 9.72 -27.42
C ASN A 171 -8.26 11.12 -27.73
N THR A 172 -8.16 12.07 -26.84
CA THR A 172 -8.32 13.48 -27.17
C THR A 172 -7.03 14.04 -27.78
N THR A 173 -7.07 15.28 -28.23
CA THR A 173 -5.88 15.97 -28.73
C THR A 173 -4.78 15.93 -27.67
N THR A 174 -3.60 15.43 -28.04
CA THR A 174 -2.48 15.28 -27.11
C THR A 174 -2.08 16.64 -26.52
N LYS A 175 -2.18 16.78 -25.21
CA LYS A 175 -1.78 18.00 -24.50
C LYS A 175 -0.26 18.14 -24.37
N GLY A 176 0.47 17.09 -24.72
CA GLY A 176 1.92 17.00 -24.53
C GLY A 176 2.32 16.66 -23.11
N ALA A 177 3.64 16.56 -22.86
CA ALA A 177 4.15 16.23 -21.55
C ALA A 177 3.56 17.15 -20.47
N PRO A 178 3.20 16.63 -19.31
CA PRO A 178 3.49 15.29 -18.75
C PRO A 178 2.48 14.17 -19.10
N PHE A 179 1.54 14.42 -19.99
CA PHE A 179 0.47 13.50 -20.37
C PHE A 179 0.69 12.92 -21.77
N THR A 180 0.18 11.72 -22.01
CA THR A 180 0.37 11.00 -23.27
C THR A 180 -0.80 10.04 -23.54
N ASN A 181 -1.06 9.79 -24.83
CA ASN A 181 -1.94 8.72 -25.31
C ASN A 181 -1.17 7.43 -25.61
N ASN A 182 0.17 7.43 -25.44
CA ASN A 182 1.03 6.28 -25.67
C ASN A 182 1.30 5.56 -24.35
N HIS A 183 0.76 4.37 -24.17
CA HIS A 183 0.96 3.56 -22.97
C HIS A 183 2.38 2.97 -22.83
N TRP A 184 3.20 3.04 -23.89
CA TRP A 184 4.63 2.67 -23.89
C TRP A 184 5.57 3.87 -23.71
N ASP A 185 5.05 5.02 -23.30
CA ASP A 185 5.83 6.24 -23.12
C ASP A 185 6.65 6.21 -21.82
N PHE A 186 7.76 5.51 -21.86
CA PHE A 186 8.71 5.28 -20.79
C PHE A 186 10.02 6.05 -21.00
N PHE A 187 10.83 6.15 -19.97
CA PHE A 187 12.19 6.70 -19.96
C PHE A 187 12.29 8.17 -20.40
N ASN A 188 11.27 8.95 -20.12
CA ASN A 188 11.20 10.36 -20.50
C ASN A 188 12.10 11.28 -19.68
N GLY A 189 12.83 10.73 -18.72
CA GLY A 189 13.59 11.48 -17.74
C GLY A 189 12.69 12.22 -16.73
N ARG A 190 13.23 12.48 -15.54
CA ARG A 190 12.60 13.35 -14.55
C ARG A 190 13.41 14.64 -14.49
N GLU A 191 12.76 15.77 -14.72
CA GLU A 191 13.42 17.09 -14.64
C GLU A 191 13.73 17.48 -13.19
N GLU A 192 12.93 16.99 -12.23
CA GLU A 192 13.15 17.23 -10.81
C GLU A 192 13.18 15.88 -10.07
N THR A 193 14.24 15.68 -9.32
CA THR A 193 14.32 14.56 -8.41
C THR A 193 13.40 14.80 -7.21
N ILE A 194 12.67 13.79 -6.87
CA ILE A 194 12.52 13.33 -5.53
C ILE A 194 11.13 13.42 -4.93
N ILE A 195 10.66 14.38 -4.32
CA ILE A 195 9.53 14.20 -3.39
C ILE A 195 8.35 15.12 -3.74
N PHE A 196 8.63 16.20 -4.42
CA PHE A 196 7.66 17.25 -4.74
C PHE A 196 7.46 17.31 -6.26
N SER A 197 6.46 16.69 -6.66
CA SER A 197 5.92 16.34 -7.95
C SER A 197 5.97 17.39 -9.06
N ASN A 198 6.87 17.23 -9.98
CA ASN A 198 6.55 17.43 -11.38
C ASN A 198 5.80 16.16 -11.87
N PRO A 199 4.63 16.25 -12.50
CA PRO A 199 3.90 15.08 -13.00
C PRO A 199 4.60 14.32 -14.12
N LYS A 200 5.61 14.91 -14.80
CA LYS A 200 6.40 14.27 -15.85
C LYS A 200 7.14 13.04 -15.34
N GLY A 201 7.01 11.93 -16.02
CA GLY A 201 7.67 10.67 -15.68
C GLY A 201 7.23 10.04 -14.34
N THR A 202 6.04 10.38 -13.83
CA THR A 202 5.63 9.95 -12.48
C THR A 202 4.46 8.97 -12.45
N ALA A 203 4.18 8.28 -13.57
CA ALA A 203 3.04 7.38 -13.63
C ALA A 203 3.29 6.05 -12.92
N LEU A 204 4.35 5.31 -13.24
CA LEU A 204 4.62 3.95 -12.77
C LEU A 204 5.65 3.89 -11.64
N PRO A 205 5.32 3.22 -10.53
CA PRO A 205 4.00 2.80 -10.09
C PRO A 205 3.22 3.94 -9.42
N SER A 206 1.91 3.75 -9.20
CA SER A 206 1.12 4.70 -8.41
C SER A 206 1.56 4.69 -6.93
N MET A 207 2.09 5.82 -6.44
CA MET A 207 2.56 5.94 -5.06
C MET A 207 1.41 5.79 -4.05
N HIS A 208 0.27 6.41 -4.30
CA HIS A 208 -0.88 6.31 -3.40
C HIS A 208 -1.33 4.86 -3.26
N VAL A 209 -1.51 4.15 -4.38
CA VAL A 209 -1.90 2.73 -4.35
C VAL A 209 -0.83 1.88 -3.64
N THR A 210 0.46 2.13 -3.90
CA THR A 210 1.54 1.43 -3.20
C THR A 210 1.44 1.62 -1.69
N THR A 211 1.25 2.85 -1.24
CA THR A 211 1.15 3.13 0.20
C THR A 211 -0.12 2.53 0.80
N TYR A 212 -1.26 2.63 0.12
CA TYR A 212 -2.52 2.06 0.60
C TYR A 212 -2.42 0.55 0.79
N PHE A 213 -1.87 -0.16 -0.19
CA PHE A 213 -1.69 -1.61 -0.10
C PHE A 213 -0.61 -2.01 0.91
N ALA A 214 0.45 -1.24 1.07
CA ALA A 214 1.47 -1.48 2.11
C ALA A 214 0.87 -1.34 3.51
N LEU A 215 0.11 -0.28 3.77
CA LEU A 215 -0.60 -0.06 5.02
C LEU A 215 -1.66 -1.13 5.28
N ALA A 216 -2.50 -1.43 4.29
CA ALA A 216 -3.51 -2.47 4.39
C ALA A 216 -2.87 -3.81 4.75
N LYS A 217 -1.72 -4.14 4.12
CA LYS A 217 -1.00 -5.39 4.37
C LYS A 217 -0.40 -5.45 5.77
N VAL A 218 0.19 -4.36 6.26
CA VAL A 218 0.68 -4.27 7.64
C VAL A 218 -0.46 -4.52 8.63
N LEU A 219 -1.56 -3.78 8.49
CA LEU A 219 -2.70 -3.90 9.40
C LEU A 219 -3.38 -5.28 9.29
N GLN A 220 -3.52 -5.79 8.07
CA GLN A 220 -4.08 -7.12 7.82
C GLN A 220 -3.28 -8.22 8.53
N MET A 221 -1.97 -8.21 8.40
CA MET A 221 -1.13 -9.24 9.01
C MET A 221 -1.10 -9.12 10.55
N GLU A 222 -0.97 -7.91 11.07
CA GLU A 222 -0.85 -7.69 12.51
C GLU A 222 -2.17 -7.93 13.26
N PHE A 223 -3.32 -7.67 12.64
CA PHE A 223 -4.65 -7.85 13.25
C PHE A 223 -5.40 -9.08 12.74
N ASP A 224 -4.84 -9.82 11.77
CA ASP A 224 -5.48 -10.96 11.10
C ASP A 224 -6.88 -10.63 10.55
N ASN A 225 -7.04 -9.42 10.00
CA ASN A 225 -8.30 -8.93 9.47
C ASN A 225 -8.11 -8.34 8.08
N TYR A 226 -8.77 -8.93 7.07
CA TYR A 226 -8.70 -8.45 5.69
C TYR A 226 -9.68 -7.31 5.40
N TRP A 227 -10.88 -7.37 5.98
CA TRP A 227 -11.97 -6.50 5.56
C TRP A 227 -11.77 -5.05 5.94
N VAL A 228 -11.39 -4.79 7.19
CA VAL A 228 -11.28 -3.42 7.69
C VAL A 228 -10.14 -2.65 7.02
N PRO A 229 -8.89 -3.16 6.97
CA PRO A 229 -7.81 -2.42 6.33
C PRO A 229 -8.05 -2.18 4.84
N TYR A 230 -8.37 -3.24 4.09
CA TYR A 230 -8.57 -3.10 2.64
C TYR A 230 -9.83 -2.32 2.30
N GLY A 231 -10.91 -2.46 3.08
CA GLY A 231 -12.14 -1.66 2.92
C GLY A 231 -11.87 -0.17 3.12
N LEU A 232 -11.16 0.20 4.19
CA LEU A 232 -10.78 1.59 4.44
C LEU A 232 -9.93 2.17 3.30
N MET A 233 -8.90 1.44 2.87
CA MET A 233 -8.03 1.88 1.78
C MET A 233 -8.79 2.02 0.46
N THR A 234 -9.75 1.13 0.20
CA THR A 234 -10.63 1.20 -0.98
C THR A 234 -11.49 2.46 -0.94
N VAL A 235 -12.12 2.75 0.20
CA VAL A 235 -12.92 3.97 0.38
C VAL A 235 -12.07 5.22 0.13
N VAL A 236 -10.86 5.29 0.68
CA VAL A 236 -9.98 6.45 0.47
C VAL A 236 -9.52 6.53 -1.00
N PHE A 237 -9.15 5.41 -1.61
CA PHE A 237 -8.72 5.36 -3.00
C PHE A 237 -9.78 5.89 -3.96
N PHE A 238 -11.02 5.46 -3.79
CA PHE A 238 -12.11 5.89 -4.67
C PHE A 238 -12.65 7.29 -4.37
N SER A 239 -12.30 7.90 -3.24
CA SER A 239 -12.78 9.24 -2.87
C SER A 239 -12.32 10.36 -3.81
N ASN A 240 -11.32 10.12 -4.62
CA ASN A 240 -10.82 11.07 -5.61
C ASN A 240 -10.32 10.32 -6.86
N VAL A 241 -11.13 9.38 -7.34
CA VAL A 241 -10.75 8.47 -8.42
C VAL A 241 -10.34 9.22 -9.70
N VAL A 242 -11.01 10.30 -10.03
CA VAL A 242 -10.73 11.14 -11.21
C VAL A 242 -9.40 11.89 -11.07
N GLY A 243 -9.01 12.26 -9.85
CA GLY A 243 -7.73 12.93 -9.56
C GLY A 243 -6.50 12.02 -9.71
N HIS A 244 -6.70 10.71 -9.70
CA HIS A 244 -5.63 9.72 -9.80
C HIS A 244 -5.35 9.33 -11.25
N GLN A 245 -4.78 10.26 -12.02
CA GLN A 245 -4.46 10.05 -13.45
C GLN A 245 -3.29 9.06 -13.61
N HIS A 246 -3.62 7.76 -13.63
CA HIS A 246 -2.68 6.66 -13.77
C HIS A 246 -3.20 5.63 -14.78
N TRP A 247 -2.28 5.01 -15.52
CA TRP A 247 -2.59 3.80 -16.26
C TRP A 247 -3.09 2.70 -15.33
N THR A 248 -3.92 1.80 -15.84
CA THR A 248 -4.42 0.67 -15.03
C THR A 248 -3.28 -0.19 -14.50
N SER A 249 -2.25 -0.43 -15.31
CA SER A 249 -1.05 -1.16 -14.88
C SER A 249 -0.30 -0.45 -13.74
N ASP A 250 -0.24 0.90 -13.73
CA ASP A 250 0.42 1.65 -12.65
C ASP A 250 -0.22 1.39 -11.29
N LYS A 251 -1.55 1.26 -11.29
CA LYS A 251 -2.34 0.96 -10.07
C LYS A 251 -2.09 -0.47 -9.61
N VAL A 252 -2.14 -1.44 -10.53
CA VAL A 252 -1.91 -2.87 -10.20
C VAL A 252 -0.48 -3.12 -9.74
N VAL A 253 0.51 -2.53 -10.42
CA VAL A 253 1.92 -2.59 -9.99
C VAL A 253 2.10 -1.94 -8.63
N GLY A 254 1.45 -0.80 -8.40
CA GLY A 254 1.44 -0.15 -7.09
C GLY A 254 0.90 -1.06 -5.99
N ALA A 255 -0.23 -1.73 -6.25
CA ALA A 255 -0.82 -2.69 -5.31
C ALA A 255 0.11 -3.88 -5.00
N LEU A 256 0.76 -4.45 -6.02
CA LEU A 256 1.73 -5.53 -5.86
C LEU A 256 2.92 -5.06 -5.01
N VAL A 257 3.58 -3.98 -5.42
CA VAL A 257 4.76 -3.44 -4.71
C VAL A 257 4.41 -3.09 -3.26
N GLY A 258 3.27 -2.43 -3.02
CA GLY A 258 2.80 -2.12 -1.67
C GLY A 258 2.57 -3.36 -0.81
N THR A 259 1.92 -4.39 -1.38
CA THR A 259 1.72 -5.65 -0.67
C THR A 259 3.03 -6.31 -0.27
N LEU A 260 4.04 -6.32 -1.15
CA LEU A 260 5.35 -6.88 -0.87
C LEU A 260 6.10 -6.06 0.19
N ILE A 261 6.04 -4.73 0.14
CA ILE A 261 6.61 -3.85 1.17
C ILE A 261 5.97 -4.12 2.54
N GLY A 262 4.64 -4.08 2.64
CA GLY A 262 3.96 -4.31 3.91
C GLY A 262 4.25 -5.69 4.49
N ARG A 263 4.28 -6.72 3.64
CA ARG A 263 4.61 -8.09 4.04
C ARG A 263 6.05 -8.22 4.55
N SER A 264 7.02 -7.61 3.87
CA SER A 264 8.42 -7.67 4.27
C SER A 264 8.66 -7.02 5.63
N ILE A 265 8.08 -5.84 5.86
CA ILE A 265 8.14 -5.13 7.14
C ILE A 265 7.59 -6.00 8.29
N VAL A 266 6.41 -6.57 8.11
CA VAL A 266 5.77 -7.37 9.17
C VAL A 266 6.54 -8.65 9.44
N ARG A 267 6.99 -9.37 8.40
CA ARG A 267 7.81 -10.60 8.56
C ARG A 267 9.11 -10.33 9.30
N SER A 268 9.78 -9.24 8.96
CA SER A 268 11.01 -8.80 9.63
C SER A 268 10.73 -8.46 11.11
N SER A 269 9.69 -7.69 11.37
CA SER A 269 9.23 -7.34 12.73
C SER A 269 8.86 -8.60 13.53
N TRP A 270 8.08 -9.51 12.95
CA TRP A 270 7.69 -10.77 13.61
C TRP A 270 8.89 -11.65 13.95
N LYS A 271 9.88 -11.75 13.04
CA LYS A 271 11.12 -12.48 13.32
C LYS A 271 11.85 -11.87 14.52
N ALA A 272 12.01 -10.55 14.54
CA ALA A 272 12.68 -9.86 15.63
C ALA A 272 11.95 -9.98 16.98
N ARG A 273 10.62 -10.15 16.94
CA ARG A 273 9.77 -10.37 18.11
C ARG A 273 9.63 -11.87 18.51
N GLY A 274 10.25 -12.80 17.77
CA GLY A 274 10.12 -14.25 18.01
C GLY A 274 8.76 -14.84 17.64
N ILE A 275 7.94 -14.15 16.81
CA ILE A 275 6.58 -14.60 16.45
C ILE A 275 6.59 -15.57 15.28
N LEU A 276 7.55 -15.47 14.37
CA LEU A 276 7.60 -16.27 13.12
C LEU A 276 7.71 -17.78 13.34
N ASP A 277 8.32 -18.21 14.44
CA ASP A 277 8.53 -19.63 14.71
C ASP A 277 7.26 -20.35 15.23
N THR A 278 6.27 -19.59 15.70
CA THR A 278 5.02 -20.14 16.24
C THR A 278 3.92 -20.31 15.18
N SER A 279 4.07 -19.70 14.01
CA SER A 279 3.02 -19.65 12.96
C SER A 279 3.05 -20.86 11.97
N LYS A 280 3.90 -21.85 12.20
CA LYS A 280 3.97 -23.06 11.35
C LYS A 280 2.83 -24.06 11.57
N LYS A 281 1.91 -23.81 12.49
CA LYS A 281 0.76 -24.69 12.72
C LYS A 281 -0.46 -24.24 11.91
N GLY A 282 -0.73 -25.00 10.84
CA GLY A 282 -2.10 -25.19 10.32
C GLY A 282 -2.76 -23.99 9.64
N ARG A 283 -2.08 -23.29 8.72
CA ARG A 283 -2.80 -22.35 7.84
C ARG A 283 -3.21 -23.06 6.56
N LEU A 284 -4.52 -23.12 6.33
CA LEU A 284 -5.08 -23.49 5.03
C LEU A 284 -4.42 -22.62 3.95
N SER A 285 -3.61 -23.23 3.10
CA SER A 285 -3.06 -22.60 1.91
C SER A 285 -3.90 -23.00 0.71
N LEU A 286 -4.56 -22.03 0.08
CA LEU A 286 -5.31 -22.25 -1.15
C LEU A 286 -4.45 -21.80 -2.33
N ASN A 287 -4.09 -22.72 -3.19
CA ASN A 287 -3.40 -22.46 -4.44
C ASN A 287 -4.40 -22.53 -5.59
N TYR A 288 -4.47 -21.46 -6.38
CA TYR A 288 -5.32 -21.36 -7.55
C TYR A 288 -4.45 -21.63 -8.80
N VAL A 289 -4.70 -22.72 -9.48
CA VAL A 289 -3.96 -23.11 -10.68
C VAL A 289 -4.90 -23.12 -11.87
N PRO A 290 -4.75 -22.22 -12.83
CA PRO A 290 -5.50 -22.28 -14.08
C PRO A 290 -5.14 -23.58 -14.81
N ARG A 291 -6.14 -24.32 -15.25
CA ARG A 291 -5.97 -25.52 -16.07
C ARG A 291 -6.64 -25.28 -17.42
N ILE A 292 -5.84 -25.23 -18.45
CA ILE A 292 -6.30 -25.09 -19.84
C ILE A 292 -5.89 -26.36 -20.57
N SER A 293 -6.86 -27.07 -21.08
CA SER A 293 -6.68 -28.23 -21.99
C SER A 293 -7.69 -28.13 -23.14
N SER A 294 -7.52 -28.94 -24.15
CA SER A 294 -8.45 -28.99 -25.29
C SER A 294 -9.89 -29.39 -24.90
N GLU A 295 -10.04 -30.05 -23.76
CA GLU A 295 -11.33 -30.57 -23.30
C GLU A 295 -11.91 -29.78 -22.11
N PHE A 296 -11.06 -29.00 -21.40
CA PHE A 296 -11.49 -28.32 -20.19
C PHE A 296 -10.66 -27.03 -19.94
N THR A 297 -11.37 -25.93 -19.74
CA THR A 297 -10.78 -24.67 -19.26
C THR A 297 -11.42 -24.31 -17.94
N GLY A 298 -10.62 -24.25 -16.88
CA GLY A 298 -11.12 -23.98 -15.54
C GLY A 298 -10.03 -23.63 -14.53
N LEU A 299 -10.44 -23.48 -13.27
CA LEU A 299 -9.57 -23.15 -12.15
C LEU A 299 -9.51 -24.34 -11.19
N ARG A 300 -8.30 -24.85 -10.95
CA ARG A 300 -8.06 -25.87 -9.92
C ARG A 300 -7.70 -25.18 -8.61
N ILE A 301 -8.45 -25.44 -7.57
CA ILE A 301 -8.17 -24.96 -6.22
C ILE A 301 -7.56 -26.11 -5.43
N VAL A 302 -6.34 -25.96 -4.93
CA VAL A 302 -5.65 -26.95 -4.10
C VAL A 302 -5.47 -26.36 -2.72
N GLY A 303 -6.11 -26.97 -1.73
CA GLY A 303 -5.92 -26.63 -0.31
C GLY A 303 -4.89 -27.57 0.32
N THR A 304 -3.90 -27.02 1.04
CA THR A 304 -3.03 -27.76 1.97
C THR A 304 -3.38 -27.33 3.39
N PHE A 305 -3.59 -28.31 4.26
CA PHE A 305 -3.99 -28.13 5.66
C PHE A 305 -2.82 -28.31 6.61
#